data_5a6e98750f505914fff5b64886bdc364
#
_entry.id   5a6e98750f505914fff5b64886bdc364
#
_cell.length_a   1.000
_cell.length_b   1.000
_cell.length_c   1.000
_cell.angle_alpha   90.00
_cell.angle_beta   90.00
_cell.angle_gamma   90.00
#
_symmetry.space_group_name_H-M   'P 1'
#
loop_
_entity.id
_entity.type
_entity.pdbx_description
1 polymer ?
#
loop_
_entity_poly.entity_id
_entity_poly.type
_entity_poly.pdbx_seq_one_letter_code
_entity_poly.pdbx_strand_id
1 'polypeptide(L)'
;VVGMQLQAGTGFVDSWRRLIAAGLARLLLAEHEGDLVGGLLLFRHGGIHATAYSADKSERRRELPGTMHLVRWTAIRDAHAEGCGAIELGGVDLPGHRTPPAKGDPNRGLYEHKRGFGAEWIEREPARRIVLRPNLERLARLRRRALGSLRGMRR
;
A
#
# COMPACT_ATOMS: atom_id res chain seq x y z
N VAL A 1 -9.92 -5.63 -11.14
CA VAL A 1 -8.89 -5.09 -10.23
C VAL A 1 -8.33 -3.86 -10.92
N VAL A 2 -8.69 -2.68 -10.41
CA VAL A 2 -8.12 -1.41 -10.88
C VAL A 2 -6.66 -1.42 -10.43
N GLY A 3 -5.75 -1.72 -11.36
CA GLY A 3 -4.33 -1.57 -11.12
C GLY A 3 -4.05 -0.09 -10.84
N MET A 4 -3.69 0.23 -9.61
CA MET A 4 -3.21 1.55 -9.27
C MET A 4 -1.85 1.72 -9.93
N GLN A 5 -1.82 2.31 -11.13
CA GLN A 5 -0.59 2.77 -11.74
C GLN A 5 -0.08 3.94 -10.91
N LEU A 6 0.85 3.66 -10.01
CA LEU A 6 1.66 4.69 -9.38
C LEU A 6 2.51 5.32 -10.48
N GLN A 7 2.11 6.48 -10.98
CA GLN A 7 3.01 7.36 -11.72
C GLN A 7 4.05 7.87 -10.71
N ALA A 8 5.04 7.03 -10.44
CA ALA A 8 6.17 7.40 -9.60
C ALA A 8 7.02 8.39 -10.37
N GLY A 9 6.86 9.67 -10.08
CA GLY A 9 7.88 10.66 -10.42
C GLY A 9 9.22 10.25 -9.80
N THR A 10 10.33 10.68 -10.38
CA THR A 10 11.69 10.35 -9.91
C THR A 10 11.88 10.54 -8.40
N GLY A 11 11.26 11.57 -7.79
CA GLY A 11 11.33 11.83 -6.35
C GLY A 11 10.70 10.74 -5.45
N PHE A 12 9.79 9.94 -5.97
CA PHE A 12 9.16 8.86 -5.22
C PHE A 12 10.13 7.68 -5.03
N VAL A 13 10.80 7.26 -6.10
CA VAL A 13 11.81 6.19 -6.06
C VAL A 13 13.00 6.61 -5.20
N ASP A 14 13.45 7.85 -5.32
CA ASP A 14 14.57 8.38 -4.52
C ASP A 14 14.23 8.43 -3.03
N SER A 15 12.98 8.74 -2.68
CA SER A 15 12.52 8.68 -1.30
C SER A 15 12.61 7.26 -0.73
N TRP A 16 12.19 6.26 -1.51
CA TRP A 16 12.31 4.85 -1.08
C TRP A 16 13.75 4.41 -0.91
N ARG A 17 14.62 4.75 -1.86
CA ARG A 17 16.06 4.45 -1.75
C ARG A 17 16.67 5.00 -0.46
N ARG A 18 16.33 6.25 -0.11
CA ARG A 18 16.81 6.88 1.14
C ARG A 18 16.26 6.17 2.38
N LEU A 19 14.98 5.80 2.39
CA LEU A 19 14.38 5.08 3.51
C LEU A 19 14.98 3.68 3.67
N ILE A 20 15.24 2.97 2.58
CA ILE A 20 15.91 1.66 2.60
C ILE A 20 17.34 1.81 3.11
N ALA A 21 18.10 2.78 2.60
CA ALA A 21 19.47 3.04 3.03
C ALA A 21 19.55 3.43 4.52
N ALA A 22 18.53 4.12 5.03
CA ALA A 22 18.43 4.46 6.45
C ALA A 22 17.89 3.32 7.35
N GLY A 23 17.59 2.14 6.79
CA GLY A 23 17.01 1.03 7.53
C GLY A 23 15.54 1.23 7.96
N LEU A 24 14.89 2.29 7.48
CA LEU A 24 13.49 2.63 7.78
C LEU A 24 12.48 1.96 6.84
N ALA A 25 12.96 1.34 5.79
CA ALA A 25 12.16 0.54 4.88
C ALA A 25 12.93 -0.70 4.41
N ARG A 26 12.19 -1.72 3.98
CA ARG A 26 12.72 -2.93 3.35
C ARG A 26 11.91 -3.23 2.10
N LEU A 27 12.57 -3.63 1.02
CA LEU A 27 11.96 -4.14 -0.18
C LEU A 27 12.25 -5.65 -0.27
N LEU A 28 11.19 -6.44 -0.24
CA LEU A 28 11.22 -7.87 -0.54
C LEU A 28 10.84 -8.08 -2.00
N LEU A 29 11.62 -8.88 -2.71
CA LEU A 29 11.41 -9.22 -4.11
C LEU A 29 11.26 -10.73 -4.25
N ALA A 30 10.31 -11.17 -5.07
CA ALA A 30 10.16 -12.55 -5.48
C ALA A 30 10.69 -12.69 -6.91
N GLU A 31 11.58 -13.64 -7.10
CA GLU A 31 12.16 -14.00 -8.39
C GLU A 31 11.85 -15.45 -8.71
N HIS A 32 11.58 -15.75 -9.98
CA HIS A 32 11.37 -17.08 -10.49
C HIS A 32 12.08 -17.19 -11.85
N GLU A 33 13.03 -18.12 -11.95
CA GLU A 33 13.81 -18.35 -13.18
C GLU A 33 14.49 -17.10 -13.73
N GLY A 34 15.02 -16.23 -12.85
CA GLY A 34 15.66 -14.97 -13.22
C GLY A 34 14.69 -13.82 -13.53
N ASP A 35 13.39 -14.07 -13.41
CA ASP A 35 12.34 -13.08 -13.68
C ASP A 35 11.76 -12.53 -12.38
N LEU A 36 11.70 -11.21 -12.24
CA LEU A 36 11.08 -10.56 -11.08
C LEU A 36 9.57 -10.68 -11.17
N VAL A 37 8.94 -11.47 -10.30
CA VAL A 37 7.51 -11.82 -10.37
C VAL A 37 6.65 -11.16 -9.30
N GLY A 38 7.25 -10.59 -8.26
CA GLY A 38 6.51 -9.88 -7.23
C GLY A 38 7.40 -9.06 -6.31
N GLY A 39 6.79 -8.16 -5.54
CA GLY A 39 7.50 -7.34 -4.56
C GLY A 39 6.60 -6.74 -3.50
N LEU A 40 7.20 -6.45 -2.35
CA LEU A 40 6.55 -5.86 -1.18
C LEU A 40 7.48 -4.87 -0.53
N LEU A 41 7.06 -3.61 -0.42
CA LEU A 41 7.75 -2.59 0.36
C LEU A 41 7.14 -2.52 1.76
N LEU A 42 7.99 -2.56 2.76
CA LEU A 42 7.67 -2.45 4.17
C LEU A 42 8.30 -1.19 4.74
N PHE A 43 7.58 -0.45 5.55
CA PHE A 43 8.15 0.54 6.48
C PHE A 43 8.42 -0.11 7.83
N ARG A 44 9.48 0.36 8.49
CA ARG A 44 9.96 -0.11 9.80
C ARG A 44 9.97 1.07 10.75
N HIS A 45 9.15 1.04 11.78
CA HIS A 45 9.09 2.12 12.76
C HIS A 45 8.54 1.64 14.10
N GLY A 46 9.18 2.04 15.20
CA GLY A 46 8.67 1.84 16.55
C GLY A 46 8.40 0.37 16.93
N GLY A 47 9.21 -0.57 16.44
CA GLY A 47 8.99 -2.01 16.70
C GLY A 47 7.81 -2.61 15.92
N ILE A 48 7.34 -1.92 14.88
CA ILE A 48 6.28 -2.37 14.00
C ILE A 48 6.78 -2.35 12.55
N HIS A 49 6.43 -3.37 11.79
CA HIS A 49 6.53 -3.33 10.33
C HIS A 49 5.17 -2.99 9.73
N ALA A 50 5.14 -2.15 8.69
CA ALA A 50 3.91 -1.80 7.99
C ALA A 50 4.06 -2.03 6.48
N THR A 51 3.17 -2.82 5.88
CA THR A 51 3.16 -3.01 4.43
C THR A 51 2.67 -1.73 3.75
N ALA A 52 3.48 -1.18 2.86
CA ALA A 52 3.18 0.08 2.17
C ALA A 52 2.69 -0.17 0.74
N TYR A 53 3.46 -0.91 -0.03
CA TYR A 53 3.17 -1.18 -1.43
C TYR A 53 3.47 -2.62 -1.78
N SER A 54 2.62 -3.22 -2.59
CA SER A 54 2.82 -4.56 -3.12
C SER A 54 2.40 -4.63 -4.59
N ALA A 55 3.16 -5.38 -5.36
CA ALA A 55 2.85 -5.64 -6.75
C ALA A 55 3.27 -7.06 -7.14
N ASP A 56 2.58 -7.64 -8.10
CA ASP A 56 2.94 -8.88 -8.77
C ASP A 56 2.67 -8.75 -10.28
N LYS A 57 3.33 -9.58 -11.06
CA LYS A 57 3.04 -9.72 -12.49
C LYS A 57 1.70 -10.43 -12.67
N SER A 58 0.68 -9.69 -13.10
CA SER A 58 -0.69 -10.21 -13.26
C SER A 58 -0.78 -11.38 -14.23
N GLU A 59 0.02 -11.36 -15.28
CA GLU A 59 0.12 -12.42 -16.31
C GLU A 59 0.68 -13.73 -15.75
N ARG A 60 1.53 -13.65 -14.72
CA ARG A 60 2.16 -14.83 -14.09
C ARG A 60 1.35 -15.42 -12.92
N ARG A 61 0.26 -14.78 -12.50
CA ARG A 61 -0.53 -15.24 -11.33
C ARG A 61 -1.09 -16.64 -11.46
N ARG A 62 -1.45 -17.06 -12.69
CA ARG A 62 -1.99 -18.40 -12.94
C ARG A 62 -0.92 -19.46 -12.87
N GLU A 63 0.29 -19.14 -13.32
CA GLU A 63 1.43 -20.06 -13.33
C GLU A 63 2.10 -20.13 -11.96
N LEU A 64 2.14 -19.02 -11.25
CA LEU A 64 2.80 -18.86 -9.96
C LEU A 64 1.79 -18.43 -8.87
N PRO A 65 0.78 -19.26 -8.58
CA PRO A 65 -0.17 -18.95 -7.53
C PRO A 65 0.55 -18.91 -6.18
N GLY A 66 0.23 -17.92 -5.37
CA GLY A 66 0.84 -17.83 -4.03
C GLY A 66 2.10 -16.97 -3.94
N THR A 67 2.62 -16.38 -5.03
CA THR A 67 3.76 -15.46 -4.98
C THR A 67 3.62 -14.41 -3.87
N MET A 68 2.49 -13.71 -3.82
CA MET A 68 2.25 -12.70 -2.80
C MET A 68 1.98 -13.26 -1.40
N HIS A 69 1.55 -14.52 -1.29
CA HIS A 69 1.49 -15.22 0.00
C HIS A 69 2.90 -15.49 0.54
N LEU A 70 3.79 -16.01 -0.30
CA LEU A 70 5.18 -16.25 0.06
C LEU A 70 5.87 -14.96 0.51
N VAL A 71 5.75 -13.88 -0.26
CA VAL A 71 6.40 -12.59 0.06
C VAL A 71 5.86 -12.02 1.38
N ARG A 72 4.56 -12.08 1.62
CA ARG A 72 3.96 -11.62 2.89
C ARG A 72 4.35 -12.52 4.06
N TRP A 73 4.34 -13.83 3.87
CA TRP A 73 4.79 -14.76 4.89
C TRP A 73 6.25 -14.53 5.28
N THR A 74 7.11 -14.29 4.30
CA THR A 74 8.51 -13.91 4.54
C THR A 74 8.61 -12.63 5.36
N ALA A 75 7.81 -11.61 5.02
CA ALA A 75 7.76 -10.37 5.79
C ALA A 75 7.32 -10.58 7.24
N ILE A 76 6.33 -11.44 7.48
CA ILE A 76 5.84 -11.78 8.83
C ILE A 76 6.94 -12.50 9.62
N ARG A 77 7.58 -13.50 9.03
CA ARG A 77 8.68 -14.23 9.66
C ARG A 77 9.86 -13.33 10.01
N ASP A 78 10.24 -12.45 9.10
CA ASP A 78 11.33 -11.50 9.32
C ASP A 78 10.98 -10.52 10.46
N ALA A 79 9.77 -9.98 10.48
CA ALA A 79 9.30 -9.11 11.57
C ALA A 79 9.35 -9.83 12.93
N HIS A 80 8.90 -11.08 12.99
CA HIS A 80 8.97 -11.91 14.18
C HIS A 80 10.42 -12.16 14.63
N ALA A 81 11.30 -12.53 13.70
CA ALA A 81 12.71 -12.77 13.99
C ALA A 81 13.46 -11.50 14.48
N GLU A 82 13.01 -10.32 14.06
CA GLU A 82 13.51 -9.02 14.51
C GLU A 82 12.91 -8.57 15.85
N GLY A 83 12.02 -9.36 16.46
CA GLY A 83 11.36 -9.02 17.73
C GLY A 83 10.29 -7.94 17.60
N CYS A 84 9.73 -7.71 16.40
CA CYS A 84 8.65 -6.77 16.21
C CYS A 84 7.38 -7.24 16.93
N GLY A 85 6.71 -6.32 17.63
CA GLY A 85 5.46 -6.62 18.33
C GLY A 85 4.26 -6.82 17.40
N ALA A 86 4.31 -6.25 16.18
CA ALA A 86 3.25 -6.35 15.21
C ALA A 86 3.73 -6.16 13.77
N ILE A 87 2.97 -6.67 12.82
CA ILE A 87 3.06 -6.31 11.41
C ILE A 87 1.70 -5.85 10.90
N GLU A 88 1.66 -4.66 10.32
CA GLU A 88 0.46 -4.13 9.68
C GLU A 88 0.41 -4.58 8.22
N LEU A 89 -0.66 -5.26 7.83
CA LEU A 89 -0.84 -5.76 6.46
C LEU A 89 -1.52 -4.73 5.53
N GLY A 90 -1.70 -3.50 5.98
CA GLY A 90 -2.30 -2.40 5.23
C GLY A 90 -3.82 -2.45 5.13
N GLY A 91 -4.43 -1.36 4.68
CA GLY A 91 -5.88 -1.22 4.58
C GLY A 91 -6.53 -2.17 3.56
N VAL A 92 -7.81 -2.44 3.78
CA VAL A 92 -8.72 -3.13 2.86
C VAL A 92 -10.06 -2.40 2.78
N ASP A 93 -10.10 -1.21 3.34
CA ASP A 93 -11.28 -0.37 3.43
C ASP A 93 -11.72 0.14 2.06
N LEU A 94 -13.02 0.26 1.94
CA LEU A 94 -13.66 1.06 0.90
C LEU A 94 -13.93 2.46 1.47
N PRO A 95 -13.84 3.53 0.69
CA PRO A 95 -14.14 4.88 1.17
C PRO A 95 -15.49 4.95 1.89
N GLY A 96 -15.49 5.42 3.14
CA GLY A 96 -16.68 5.52 3.99
C GLY A 96 -17.08 4.25 4.74
N HIS A 97 -16.44 3.12 4.51
CA HIS A 97 -16.69 1.88 5.26
C HIS A 97 -15.69 1.75 6.41
N ARG A 98 -16.21 1.43 7.58
CA ARG A 98 -15.41 1.21 8.81
C ARG A 98 -15.50 -0.22 9.33
N THR A 99 -16.14 -1.09 8.57
CA THR A 99 -16.33 -2.51 8.89
C THR A 99 -15.62 -3.37 7.86
N PRO A 100 -15.27 -4.62 8.20
CA PRO A 100 -14.73 -5.57 7.24
C PRO A 100 -15.62 -5.66 5.99
N PRO A 101 -15.02 -5.79 4.78
CA PRO A 101 -15.79 -5.96 3.55
C PRO A 101 -16.75 -7.15 3.63
N ALA A 102 -18.01 -6.96 3.24
CA ALA A 102 -19.02 -8.02 3.18
C ALA A 102 -18.80 -8.96 1.97
N LYS A 103 -19.54 -10.07 1.94
CA LYS A 103 -19.53 -10.98 0.79
C LYS A 103 -20.08 -10.23 -0.43
N GLY A 104 -19.28 -10.20 -1.52
CA GLY A 104 -19.63 -9.46 -2.74
C GLY A 104 -18.92 -8.10 -2.87
N ASP A 105 -18.34 -7.56 -1.80
CA ASP A 105 -17.57 -6.32 -1.88
C ASP A 105 -16.27 -6.50 -2.70
N PRO A 106 -15.85 -5.48 -3.47
CA PRO A 106 -14.67 -5.56 -4.33
C PRO A 106 -13.38 -5.95 -3.60
N ASN A 107 -13.23 -5.52 -2.34
CA ASN A 107 -12.03 -5.77 -1.53
C ASN A 107 -12.15 -7.02 -0.63
N ARG A 108 -13.22 -7.80 -0.76
CA ARG A 108 -13.41 -9.02 0.05
C ARG A 108 -12.26 -10.01 -0.12
N GLY A 109 -11.82 -10.26 -1.35
CA GLY A 109 -10.71 -11.18 -1.61
C GLY A 109 -9.39 -10.72 -0.98
N LEU A 110 -9.11 -9.40 -0.98
CA LEU A 110 -7.94 -8.85 -0.30
C LEU A 110 -8.04 -8.99 1.22
N TYR A 111 -9.21 -8.78 1.80
CA TYR A 111 -9.49 -9.00 3.21
C TYR A 111 -9.26 -10.45 3.62
N GLU A 112 -9.86 -11.40 2.89
CA GLU A 112 -9.69 -12.84 3.16
C GLU A 112 -8.23 -13.28 3.01
N HIS A 113 -7.53 -12.77 2.01
CA HIS A 113 -6.10 -13.02 1.85
C HIS A 113 -5.29 -12.58 3.08
N LYS A 114 -5.56 -11.40 3.65
CA LYS A 114 -4.88 -10.92 4.85
C LYS A 114 -5.29 -11.69 6.09
N ARG A 115 -6.57 -11.99 6.23
CA ARG A 115 -7.11 -12.80 7.32
C ARG A 115 -6.51 -14.21 7.35
N GLY A 116 -6.20 -14.78 6.20
CA GLY A 116 -5.52 -16.08 6.09
C GLY A 116 -4.16 -16.16 6.79
N PHE A 117 -3.51 -15.02 7.07
CA PHE A 117 -2.31 -14.92 7.90
C PHE A 117 -2.60 -14.75 9.40
N GLY A 118 -3.84 -14.84 9.84
CA GLY A 118 -4.24 -14.57 11.21
C GLY A 118 -4.41 -13.07 11.53
N ALA A 119 -4.47 -12.21 10.52
CA ALA A 119 -4.61 -10.78 10.74
C ALA A 119 -5.99 -10.43 11.31
N GLU A 120 -5.99 -9.56 12.32
CA GLU A 120 -7.18 -9.00 12.93
C GLU A 120 -7.56 -7.67 12.28
N TRP A 121 -8.86 -7.39 12.25
CA TRP A 121 -9.36 -6.10 11.81
C TRP A 121 -9.24 -5.09 12.95
N ILE A 122 -8.52 -4.00 12.68
CA ILE A 122 -8.42 -2.88 13.62
C ILE A 122 -9.06 -1.64 12.98
N GLU A 123 -10.09 -1.12 13.63
CA GLU A 123 -10.67 0.16 13.25
C GLU A 123 -9.78 1.29 13.75
N ARG A 124 -9.31 2.13 12.84
CA ARG A 124 -8.49 3.28 13.17
C ARG A 124 -9.32 4.55 13.29
N GLU A 125 -8.81 5.52 14.05
CA GLU A 125 -9.35 6.87 14.04
C GLU A 125 -9.41 7.42 12.61
N PRO A 126 -10.50 8.12 12.24
CA PRO A 126 -10.61 8.70 10.91
C PRO A 126 -9.53 9.76 10.69
N ALA A 127 -9.06 9.85 9.44
CA ALA A 127 -8.12 10.88 9.06
C ALA A 127 -8.72 12.27 9.36
N ARG A 128 -7.98 13.09 10.10
CA ARG A 128 -8.36 14.47 10.44
C ARG A 128 -7.50 15.43 9.63
N ARG A 129 -8.15 16.47 9.10
CA ARG A 129 -7.46 17.53 8.38
C ARG A 129 -7.54 18.82 9.17
N ILE A 130 -6.40 19.35 9.56
CA ILE A 130 -6.29 20.65 10.20
C ILE A 130 -5.78 21.65 9.14
N VAL A 131 -6.56 22.70 8.90
CA VAL A 131 -6.20 23.75 7.94
C VAL A 131 -5.59 24.91 8.73
N LEU A 132 -4.26 25.00 8.72
CA LEU A 132 -3.53 26.04 9.46
C LEU A 132 -3.65 27.44 8.82
N ARG A 133 -3.87 27.52 7.51
CA ARG A 133 -4.00 28.77 6.75
C ARG A 133 -5.19 28.71 5.79
N PRO A 134 -6.41 29.04 6.25
CA PRO A 134 -7.64 28.90 5.47
C PRO A 134 -7.62 29.61 4.12
N ASN A 135 -7.02 30.82 4.07
CA ASN A 135 -6.96 31.62 2.85
C ASN A 135 -6.08 30.98 1.76
N LEU A 136 -4.92 30.43 2.14
CA LEU A 136 -4.07 29.71 1.21
C LEU A 136 -4.72 28.42 0.72
N GLU A 137 -5.45 27.76 1.59
CA GLU A 137 -6.21 26.56 1.22
C GLU A 137 -7.32 26.89 0.20
N ARG A 138 -8.07 27.98 0.38
CA ARG A 138 -9.08 28.45 -0.58
C ARG A 138 -8.45 28.74 -1.94
N LEU A 139 -7.33 29.47 -1.98
CA LEU A 139 -6.57 29.74 -3.20
C LEU A 139 -6.10 28.46 -3.90
N ALA A 140 -5.55 27.52 -3.15
CA ALA A 140 -5.11 26.23 -3.69
C ALA A 140 -6.27 25.40 -4.27
N ARG A 141 -7.45 25.45 -3.65
CA ARG A 141 -8.66 24.79 -4.18
C ARG A 141 -9.15 25.44 -5.47
N LEU A 142 -9.18 26.76 -5.54
CA LEU A 142 -9.56 27.49 -6.76
C LEU A 142 -8.62 27.18 -7.92
N ARG A 143 -7.30 27.20 -7.67
CA ARG A 143 -6.30 26.86 -8.67
C ARG A 143 -6.45 25.41 -9.19
N ARG A 144 -6.70 24.44 -8.30
CA ARG A 144 -6.94 23.04 -8.69
C ARG A 144 -8.20 22.89 -9.55
N ARG A 145 -9.28 23.60 -9.24
CA ARG A 145 -10.51 23.60 -10.04
C ARG A 145 -10.29 24.19 -11.43
N ALA A 146 -9.59 25.33 -11.52
CA ALA A 146 -9.27 25.97 -12.79
C ALA A 146 -8.38 25.08 -13.68
N LEU A 147 -7.37 24.41 -13.13
CA LEU A 147 -6.53 23.47 -13.85
C LEU A 147 -7.26 22.19 -14.26
N GLY A 148 -8.22 21.72 -13.47
CA GLY A 148 -9.06 20.57 -13.77
C GLY A 148 -10.01 20.84 -14.94
N SER A 149 -10.64 22.04 -14.99
CA SER A 149 -11.50 22.43 -16.10
C SER A 149 -10.76 22.55 -17.43
N LEU A 150 -9.53 23.10 -17.41
CA LEU A 150 -8.69 23.20 -18.62
C LEU A 150 -8.24 21.83 -19.17
N ARG A 151 -8.07 20.82 -18.32
CA ARG A 151 -7.76 19.44 -18.75
C ARG A 151 -8.98 18.70 -19.32
N GLY A 152 -10.18 19.03 -18.86
CA GLY A 152 -11.44 18.46 -19.38
C GLY A 152 -11.82 19.00 -20.78
N MET A 153 -11.35 20.20 -21.16
CA MET A 153 -11.62 20.81 -22.48
C MET A 153 -10.65 20.35 -23.59
N ARG A 154 -9.65 19.55 -23.27
CA ARG A 154 -8.66 19.02 -24.24
C ARG A 154 -8.86 17.55 -24.59
N ARG A 155 -9.99 16.98 -24.25
CA ARG A 155 -10.45 15.65 -24.70
C ARG A 155 -11.73 15.80 -25.56
#